data_0ad99df540b3fc604e9438716d92f79c
#
_entry.id   0ad99df540b3fc604e9438716d92f79c
#
_cell.length_a   1.000
_cell.length_b   1.000
_cell.length_c   1.000
_cell.angle_alpha   90.00
_cell.angle_beta   90.00
_cell.angle_gamma   90.00
#
_symmetry.space_group_name_H-M   'P 1'
#
loop_
_entity.id
_entity.type
_entity.pdbx_description
1 polymer ?
#
loop_
_entity_poly.entity_id
_entity_poly.type
_entity_poly.pdbx_seq_one_letter_code
_entity_poly.pdbx_strand_id
1 'polypeptide(L)'
;MNIAEEMKVLSQERNKGIVDDAYYEALRRIRKAAEEGKREIVWSPAVSDPKKFGMKYAFEISDRDKELLKEKLEKEGFKIVCPHRVSGGVLQRTEYIQW
;
A
#
# COMPACT_ATOMS: atom_id res chain seq x y z
N MET A 1 13.63 15.64 26.09
CA MET A 1 12.69 15.55 24.96
C MET A 1 11.44 16.33 25.31
N ASN A 2 10.97 17.22 24.46
CA ASN A 2 9.72 17.94 24.69
C ASN A 2 8.50 17.14 24.17
N ILE A 3 7.30 17.58 24.53
CA ILE A 3 6.05 16.88 24.14
C ILE A 3 5.89 16.78 22.62
N ALA A 4 6.26 17.83 21.88
CA ALA A 4 6.15 17.82 20.43
C ALA A 4 7.06 16.76 19.79
N GLU A 5 8.26 16.58 20.33
CA GLU A 5 9.18 15.55 19.85
C GLU A 5 8.65 14.14 20.13
N GLU A 6 8.05 13.94 21.32
CA GLU A 6 7.42 12.67 21.68
C GLU A 6 6.28 12.34 20.73
N MET A 7 5.43 13.31 20.40
CA MET A 7 4.32 13.12 19.46
C MET A 7 4.83 12.80 18.05
N LYS A 8 5.91 13.43 17.63
CA LYS A 8 6.54 13.16 16.34
C LYS A 8 7.05 11.73 16.24
N VAL A 9 7.72 11.24 17.29
CA VAL A 9 8.20 9.86 17.34
C VAL A 9 7.05 8.88 17.31
N LEU A 10 5.99 9.09 18.09
CA LEU A 10 4.80 8.24 18.08
C LEU A 10 4.13 8.20 16.71
N SER A 11 4.02 9.34 16.04
CA SER A 11 3.46 9.43 14.70
C SER A 11 4.30 8.64 13.68
N GLN A 12 5.61 8.75 13.77
CA GLN A 12 6.52 8.02 12.88
C GLN A 12 6.42 6.51 13.08
N GLU A 13 6.35 6.06 14.34
CA GLU A 13 6.20 4.63 14.66
C GLU A 13 4.87 4.08 14.13
N ARG A 14 3.78 4.82 14.29
CA ARG A 14 2.48 4.43 13.77
C ARG A 14 2.50 4.34 12.24
N ASN A 15 3.06 5.35 11.56
CA ASN A 15 3.13 5.37 10.10
C ASN A 15 3.98 4.23 9.57
N LYS A 16 5.08 3.91 10.23
CA LYS A 16 5.90 2.76 9.89
C LYS A 16 5.11 1.45 10.00
N GLY A 17 4.36 1.28 11.08
CA GLY A 17 3.51 0.10 11.28
C GLY A 17 2.45 -0.05 10.21
N ILE A 18 1.83 1.04 9.77
CA ILE A 18 0.84 1.06 8.70
C ILE A 18 1.48 0.63 7.37
N VAL A 19 2.64 1.19 7.03
CA VAL A 19 3.36 0.85 5.80
C VAL A 19 3.78 -0.62 5.80
N ASP A 20 4.33 -1.11 6.90
CA ASP A 20 4.76 -2.50 7.02
C ASP A 20 3.57 -3.46 6.88
N ASP A 21 2.45 -3.16 7.51
CA ASP A 21 1.24 -3.98 7.43
C ASP A 21 0.68 -4.01 5.99
N ALA A 22 0.63 -2.86 5.33
CA ALA A 22 0.19 -2.77 3.94
C ALA A 22 1.14 -3.51 2.99
N TYR A 23 2.43 -3.49 3.28
CA TYR A 23 3.46 -4.22 2.53
C TYR A 23 3.24 -5.73 2.61
N TYR A 24 3.03 -6.27 3.82
CA TYR A 24 2.75 -7.70 4.00
C TYR A 24 1.46 -8.12 3.32
N GLU A 25 0.43 -7.30 3.38
CA GLU A 25 -0.83 -7.57 2.68
C GLU A 25 -0.64 -7.59 1.16
N ALA A 26 0.14 -6.66 0.62
CA ALA A 26 0.46 -6.64 -0.80
C ALA A 26 1.22 -7.91 -1.21
N LEU A 27 2.22 -8.33 -0.44
CA LEU A 27 2.97 -9.55 -0.71
C LEU A 27 2.08 -10.80 -0.67
N ARG A 28 1.15 -10.86 0.27
CA ARG A 28 0.20 -11.97 0.37
C ARG A 28 -0.65 -12.09 -0.90
N ARG A 29 -1.15 -10.97 -1.38
CA ARG A 29 -1.95 -10.92 -2.61
C ARG A 29 -1.13 -11.25 -3.85
N ILE A 30 0.10 -10.76 -3.92
CA ILE A 30 1.03 -11.04 -5.02
C ILE A 30 1.32 -12.54 -5.07
N ARG A 31 1.63 -13.15 -3.93
CA ARG A 31 1.93 -14.57 -3.84
C ARG A 31 0.75 -15.42 -4.32
N LYS A 32 -0.45 -15.09 -3.85
CA LYS A 32 -1.66 -15.80 -4.25
C LYS A 32 -1.88 -15.70 -5.76
N ALA A 33 -1.74 -14.51 -6.33
CA ALA A 33 -1.89 -14.30 -7.76
C ALA A 33 -0.82 -15.04 -8.58
N ALA A 34 0.43 -15.05 -8.11
CA ALA A 34 1.52 -15.78 -8.75
C ALA A 34 1.27 -17.28 -8.75
N GLU A 35 0.74 -17.83 -7.66
CA GLU A 35 0.35 -19.24 -7.58
C GLU A 35 -0.76 -19.59 -8.56
N GLU A 36 -1.61 -18.62 -8.91
CA GLU A 36 -2.66 -18.77 -9.92
C GLU A 36 -2.15 -18.54 -11.36
N GLY A 37 -0.86 -18.27 -11.53
CA GLY A 37 -0.23 -18.01 -12.83
C GLY A 37 -0.37 -16.59 -13.35
N LYS A 38 -0.80 -15.66 -12.51
CA LYS A 38 -0.92 -14.24 -12.85
C LYS A 38 0.43 -13.54 -12.70
N ARG A 39 0.60 -12.42 -13.40
CA ARG A 39 1.80 -11.59 -13.34
C ARG A 39 1.51 -10.14 -12.96
N GLU A 40 0.29 -9.84 -12.58
CA GLU A 40 -0.11 -8.53 -12.09
C GLU A 40 -1.32 -8.64 -11.19
N ILE A 41 -1.46 -7.66 -10.29
CA ILE A 41 -2.67 -7.48 -9.47
C ILE A 41 -3.03 -6.00 -9.43
N VAL A 42 -4.29 -5.70 -9.17
CA VAL A 42 -4.71 -4.34 -8.89
C VAL A 42 -4.08 -3.90 -7.57
N TRP A 43 -3.42 -2.76 -7.57
CA TRP A 43 -2.84 -2.20 -6.37
C TRP A 43 -3.85 -1.31 -5.65
N SER A 44 -4.32 -1.81 -4.51
CA SER A 44 -5.21 -1.06 -3.63
C SER A 44 -4.58 -1.10 -2.24
N PRO A 45 -3.68 -0.16 -1.91
CA PRO A 45 -2.95 -0.18 -0.65
C PRO A 45 -3.89 0.05 0.53
N ALA A 46 -4.00 -0.97 1.39
CA ALA A 46 -4.84 -0.96 2.56
C ALA A 46 -4.19 -1.79 3.66
N VAL A 47 -4.56 -1.51 4.91
CA VAL A 47 -4.09 -2.32 6.03
C VAL A 47 -4.90 -3.61 6.13
N SER A 48 -4.23 -4.70 6.53
CA SER A 48 -4.88 -6.01 6.69
C SER A 48 -5.70 -6.09 7.98
N ASP A 49 -5.23 -5.41 9.03
CA ASP A 49 -5.90 -5.42 10.34
C ASP A 49 -6.12 -3.97 10.83
N PRO A 50 -7.25 -3.36 10.47
CA PRO A 50 -7.53 -1.99 10.88
C PRO A 50 -7.70 -1.82 12.40
N LYS A 51 -8.10 -2.87 13.12
CA LYS A 51 -8.25 -2.83 14.57
C LYS A 51 -6.95 -2.55 15.31
N LYS A 52 -5.84 -3.00 14.75
CA LYS A 52 -4.49 -2.75 15.25
C LYS A 52 -4.19 -1.24 15.35
N PHE A 53 -4.84 -0.43 14.54
CA PHE A 53 -4.68 1.02 14.48
C PHE A 53 -5.89 1.77 15.02
N GLY A 54 -6.76 1.09 15.76
CA GLY A 54 -7.94 1.70 16.36
C GLY A 54 -9.10 1.99 15.41
N MET A 55 -9.09 1.37 14.23
CA MET A 55 -10.12 1.58 13.21
C MET A 55 -11.04 0.37 13.10
N LYS A 56 -12.32 0.60 12.81
CA LYS A 56 -13.32 -0.47 12.65
C LYS A 56 -13.27 -1.13 11.28
N TYR A 57 -12.89 -0.37 10.26
CA TYR A 57 -12.93 -0.81 8.86
C TYR A 57 -11.58 -0.59 8.20
N ALA A 58 -11.31 -1.36 7.16
CA ALA A 58 -10.15 -1.13 6.33
C ALA A 58 -10.17 0.31 5.80
N PHE A 59 -9.02 0.95 5.79
CA PHE A 59 -8.89 2.33 5.34
C PHE A 59 -7.73 2.46 4.37
N GLU A 60 -7.83 3.43 3.47
CA GLU A 60 -6.74 3.75 2.57
C GLU A 60 -5.63 4.47 3.34
N ILE A 61 -4.39 4.12 3.01
CA ILE A 61 -3.23 4.79 3.59
C ILE A 61 -3.03 6.16 2.92
N SER A 62 -2.35 7.06 3.61
CA SER A 62 -2.05 8.40 3.08
C SER A 62 -1.16 8.32 1.84
N ASP A 63 -1.18 9.37 1.02
CA ASP A 63 -0.35 9.44 -0.19
C ASP A 63 1.14 9.31 0.13
N ARG A 64 1.58 9.87 1.25
CA ARG A 64 2.96 9.75 1.72
C ARG A 64 3.32 8.29 2.02
N ASP A 65 2.42 7.57 2.69
CA ASP A 65 2.64 6.17 3.03
C ASP A 65 2.58 5.29 1.78
N LYS A 66 1.76 5.64 0.79
CA LYS A 66 1.72 4.97 -0.51
C LYS A 66 3.06 5.08 -1.23
N GLU A 67 3.69 6.25 -1.21
CA GLU A 67 5.00 6.46 -1.82
C GLU A 67 6.08 5.60 -1.14
N LEU A 68 6.07 5.54 0.19
CA LEU A 68 7.00 4.70 0.95
C LEU A 68 6.80 3.21 0.63
N LEU A 69 5.55 2.78 0.54
CA LEU A 69 5.20 1.40 0.19
C LEU A 69 5.65 1.07 -1.24
N LYS A 70 5.44 1.99 -2.16
CA LYS A 70 5.87 1.87 -3.55
C LYS A 70 7.38 1.68 -3.64
N GLU A 71 8.14 2.49 -2.92
CA GLU A 71 9.60 2.36 -2.86
C GLU A 71 10.04 0.98 -2.36
N LYS A 72 9.38 0.46 -1.32
CA LYS A 72 9.66 -0.86 -0.78
C LYS A 72 9.43 -1.96 -1.82
N LEU A 73 8.31 -1.89 -2.52
CA LEU A 73 7.97 -2.87 -3.56
C LEU A 73 8.93 -2.79 -4.74
N GLU A 74 9.30 -1.59 -5.16
CA GLU A 74 10.25 -1.40 -6.26
C GLU A 74 11.64 -1.95 -5.94
N LYS A 75 12.08 -1.83 -4.69
CA LYS A 75 13.35 -2.42 -4.24
C LYS A 75 13.36 -3.95 -4.34
N GLU A 76 12.19 -4.57 -4.21
CA GLU A 76 12.06 -6.02 -4.34
C GLU A 76 11.87 -6.48 -5.79
N GLY A 77 11.92 -5.56 -6.75
CA GLY A 77 11.82 -5.87 -8.17
C GLY A 77 10.43 -5.77 -8.77
N PHE A 78 9.44 -5.34 -8.00
CA PHE A 78 8.10 -5.12 -8.51
C PHE A 78 8.00 -3.79 -9.26
N LYS A 79 7.08 -3.73 -10.23
CA LYS A 79 6.77 -2.50 -10.97
C LYS A 79 5.35 -2.07 -10.63
N ILE A 80 5.18 -0.78 -10.37
CA ILE A 80 3.86 -0.20 -10.15
C ILE A 80 3.54 0.66 -11.36
N VAL A 81 2.49 0.29 -12.08
CA VAL A 81 2.09 0.95 -13.32
C VAL A 81 0.67 1.48 -13.21
N CYS A 82 0.44 2.63 -13.80
CA CYS A 82 -0.88 3.24 -13.89
C CYS A 82 -1.19 3.49 -15.37
N PRO A 83 -1.70 2.47 -16.10
CA PRO A 83 -2.04 2.66 -17.49
C PRO A 83 -3.23 3.61 -17.61
N HIS A 84 -3.08 4.63 -18.46
CA HIS A 84 -4.16 5.55 -18.76
C HIS A 84 -5.14 4.87 -19.71
N ARG A 85 -6.24 4.36 -19.15
CA ARG A 85 -7.32 3.76 -19.94
C ARG A 85 -8.53 4.68 -19.89
N VAL A 86 -9.12 4.94 -21.06
CA VAL A 86 -10.38 5.66 -21.18
C VAL A 86 -11.46 4.63 -21.48
N SER A 87 -12.46 4.56 -20.61
CA SER A 87 -13.61 3.67 -20.79
C SER A 87 -14.88 4.50 -20.64
N GLY A 88 -15.72 4.51 -21.67
CA GLY A 88 -16.97 5.26 -21.65
C GLY A 88 -16.81 6.78 -21.45
N GLY A 89 -15.68 7.35 -21.90
CA GLY A 89 -15.37 8.76 -21.73
C GLY A 89 -14.82 9.15 -20.35
N VAL A 90 -14.61 8.18 -19.48
CA VAL A 90 -14.06 8.41 -18.14
C VAL A 90 -12.62 7.85 -18.06
N LEU A 91 -11.70 8.70 -17.61
CA LEU A 91 -10.32 8.30 -17.38
C LEU A 91 -10.24 7.40 -16.14
N GLN A 92 -9.86 6.15 -16.31
CA GLN A 92 -9.64 5.23 -15.19
C GLN A 92 -8.20 5.33 -14.71
N ARG A 93 -8.02 5.59 -13.41
CA ARG A 93 -6.72 5.68 -12.75
C ARG A 93 -6.50 4.48 -11.85
N THR A 94 -6.48 3.29 -12.42
CA THR A 94 -6.19 2.07 -11.66
C THR A 94 -4.71 1.77 -11.73
N GLU A 95 -4.09 1.58 -10.58
CA GLU A 95 -2.69 1.18 -10.48
C GLU A 95 -2.58 -0.33 -10.37
N TYR A 96 -1.54 -0.88 -10.95
CA TYR A 96 -1.25 -2.32 -10.93
C TYR A 96 0.16 -2.58 -10.45
N ILE A 97 0.33 -3.66 -9.71
CA ILE A 97 1.65 -4.19 -9.35
C ILE A 97 1.96 -5.33 -10.30
N GLN A 98 3.12 -5.26 -10.97
CA GLN A 98 3.57 -6.27 -11.92
C GLN A 98 4.88 -6.90 -11.47
N TRP A 99 5.11 -8.13 -11.86
CA TRP A 99 6.34 -8.86 -11.59
C TRP A 99 6.80 -9.75 -12.73
#